data_b58a9a12bc35dd1e1dc5e00f484ab85d
#
_entry.id   b58a9a12bc35dd1e1dc5e00f484ab85d
#
_cell.length_a   1.000
_cell.length_b   1.000
_cell.length_c   1.000
_cell.angle_alpha   90.00
_cell.angle_beta   90.00
_cell.angle_gamma   90.00
#
_symmetry.space_group_name_H-M   'P 1'
#
loop_
_entity.id
_entity.type
_entity.pdbx_description
1 polymer ?
#
loop_
_entity_poly.entity_id
_entity_poly.type
_entity_poly.pdbx_seq_one_letter_code
_entity_poly.pdbx_strand_id
1 'polypeptide(L)'
;KDNMRTYTEQIGMFVDLDKINIKFNSEWIDKTTPHELFETFQMINISQAMQRDDFRKRIENGSAVSLAEVCYSVLMGLDSVALNCDVEIGGIDQLLNFQQCRDVMKGNGQIEEIALMTPILEGTSGDGRKMSKSYGNAIAVLEDPNEKFGKFMSIKDEQILPYFRCFAFMNNHEKAELENFINENPFEAKKQLASYFVSLQAKDITQGEKARAEFERKFSKKAINVEDCIEIKLEDEDTYYTVLSRAKLMSNSELRRMFEGNAVRDIENGCVLNKDTKANFGKIRVGKKIFVNFV
;
A
#
# COMPACT_ATOMS: atom_id res chain seq x y z
N LYS A 1 -21.43 8.24 9.97
CA LYS A 1 -22.21 7.05 9.51
C LYS A 1 -21.73 6.54 8.15
N ASP A 2 -21.43 7.43 7.17
CA ASP A 2 -21.00 7.00 5.83
C ASP A 2 -19.62 6.32 5.84
N ASN A 3 -18.66 6.87 6.58
CA ASN A 3 -17.34 6.25 6.74
C ASN A 3 -17.41 4.83 7.34
N MET A 4 -18.37 4.59 8.22
CA MET A 4 -18.51 3.31 8.89
C MET A 4 -18.95 2.18 7.95
N ARG A 5 -19.81 2.48 6.98
CA ARG A 5 -20.23 1.50 5.97
C ARG A 5 -19.03 0.99 5.18
N THR A 6 -18.13 1.89 4.79
CA THR A 6 -16.89 1.52 4.07
C THR A 6 -15.92 0.70 4.94
N TYR A 7 -15.86 0.93 6.24
CA TYR A 7 -15.05 0.09 7.14
C TYR A 7 -15.61 -1.31 7.26
N THR A 8 -16.92 -1.44 7.48
CA THR A 8 -17.60 -2.74 7.57
C THR A 8 -17.43 -3.54 6.29
N GLU A 9 -17.57 -2.90 5.12
CA GLU A 9 -17.35 -3.52 3.82
C GLU A 9 -15.93 -4.05 3.66
N GLN A 10 -14.92 -3.25 4.04
CA GLN A 10 -13.52 -3.65 3.96
C GLN A 10 -13.19 -4.78 4.93
N ILE A 11 -13.65 -4.71 6.17
CA ILE A 11 -13.43 -5.75 7.20
C ILE A 11 -14.11 -7.06 6.78
N GLY A 12 -15.32 -7.00 6.20
CA GLY A 12 -16.06 -8.17 5.73
C GLY A 12 -15.37 -8.98 4.63
N MET A 13 -14.37 -8.41 3.96
CA MET A 13 -13.53 -9.16 3.03
C MET A 13 -12.62 -10.18 3.74
N PHE A 14 -12.27 -9.95 5.00
CA PHE A 14 -11.31 -10.77 5.76
C PHE A 14 -11.98 -11.57 6.88
N VAL A 15 -13.04 -11.04 7.49
CA VAL A 15 -13.76 -11.67 8.58
C VAL A 15 -15.23 -11.90 8.22
N ASP A 16 -15.79 -12.94 8.81
CA ASP A 16 -17.21 -13.26 8.69
C ASP A 16 -18.00 -12.30 9.60
N LEU A 17 -18.73 -11.36 9.00
CA LEU A 17 -19.45 -10.32 9.72
C LEU A 17 -20.58 -10.88 10.62
N ASP A 18 -21.10 -12.07 10.31
CA ASP A 18 -22.13 -12.72 11.12
C ASP A 18 -21.57 -13.31 12.44
N LYS A 19 -20.23 -13.42 12.53
CA LYS A 19 -19.52 -13.95 13.71
C LYS A 19 -18.87 -12.89 14.57
N ILE A 20 -18.98 -11.61 14.22
CA ILE A 20 -18.40 -10.51 14.96
C ILE A 20 -19.49 -9.62 15.56
N ASN A 21 -19.17 -8.98 16.68
CA ASN A 21 -20.00 -7.97 17.32
C ASN A 21 -19.42 -6.58 17.05
N ILE A 22 -20.18 -5.74 16.32
CA ILE A 22 -19.80 -4.34 16.13
C ILE A 22 -20.38 -3.54 17.30
N LYS A 23 -19.51 -2.84 18.04
CA LYS A 23 -19.86 -2.00 19.15
C LYS A 23 -19.47 -0.55 18.89
N PHE A 24 -20.22 0.37 19.45
CA PHE A 24 -19.95 1.81 19.37
C PHE A 24 -19.54 2.32 20.74
N ASN A 25 -18.43 2.99 20.83
CA ASN A 25 -17.97 3.54 22.11
C ASN A 25 -18.95 4.57 22.72
N SER A 26 -19.82 5.21 21.93
CA SER A 26 -20.93 6.01 22.45
C SER A 26 -21.90 5.22 23.34
N GLU A 27 -21.95 3.87 23.22
CA GLU A 27 -22.82 3.04 24.06
C GLU A 27 -22.46 3.13 25.56
N TRP A 28 -21.23 3.40 25.87
CA TRP A 28 -20.71 3.61 27.25
C TRP A 28 -20.22 5.01 27.52
N ILE A 29 -19.52 5.66 26.61
CA ILE A 29 -18.99 7.02 26.83
C ILE A 29 -20.11 8.02 27.11
N ASP A 30 -21.24 7.96 26.38
CA ASP A 30 -22.37 8.86 26.61
C ASP A 30 -23.04 8.66 27.99
N LYS A 31 -22.78 7.55 28.64
CA LYS A 31 -23.30 7.23 29.99
C LYS A 31 -22.27 7.50 31.09
N THR A 32 -20.99 7.64 30.75
CA THR A 32 -19.92 7.93 31.70
C THR A 32 -20.11 9.32 32.28
N THR A 33 -20.23 9.39 33.57
CA THR A 33 -20.38 10.68 34.29
C THR A 33 -19.04 11.41 34.33
N PRO A 34 -19.04 12.75 34.49
CA PRO A 34 -17.79 13.51 34.73
C PRO A 34 -16.97 12.97 35.91
N HIS A 35 -17.62 12.48 36.95
CA HIS A 35 -16.95 11.89 38.10
C HIS A 35 -16.17 10.63 37.72
N GLU A 36 -16.81 9.67 37.07
CA GLU A 36 -16.18 8.43 36.58
C GLU A 36 -15.03 8.71 35.59
N LEU A 37 -15.20 9.72 34.74
CA LEU A 37 -14.16 10.14 33.82
C LEU A 37 -12.92 10.67 34.55
N PHE A 38 -13.12 11.50 35.60
CA PHE A 38 -12.01 11.99 36.43
C PHE A 38 -11.35 10.87 37.23
N GLU A 39 -12.11 9.89 37.73
CA GLU A 39 -11.54 8.70 38.36
C GLU A 39 -10.66 7.91 37.35
N THR A 40 -11.10 7.78 36.12
CA THR A 40 -10.30 7.13 35.09
C THR A 40 -9.02 7.91 34.75
N PHE A 41 -9.07 9.25 34.73
CA PHE A 41 -7.87 10.08 34.53
C PHE A 41 -6.80 9.86 35.58
N GLN A 42 -7.19 9.56 36.82
CA GLN A 42 -6.25 9.28 37.93
C GLN A 42 -5.47 7.97 37.72
N MET A 43 -5.99 7.05 36.93
CA MET A 43 -5.35 5.77 36.64
C MET A 43 -4.18 5.90 35.64
N ILE A 44 -4.09 7.02 34.92
CA ILE A 44 -3.09 7.25 33.89
C ILE A 44 -2.04 8.25 34.29
N ASN A 45 -0.77 7.90 34.11
CA ASN A 45 0.35 8.78 34.38
C ASN A 45 0.63 9.67 33.14
N ILE A 46 0.43 10.97 33.27
CA ILE A 46 0.67 11.93 32.20
C ILE A 46 2.12 11.92 31.70
N SER A 47 3.10 11.66 32.57
CA SER A 47 4.51 11.56 32.19
C SER A 47 4.75 10.38 31.24
N GLN A 48 3.99 9.31 31.37
CA GLN A 48 3.98 8.14 30.51
C GLN A 48 3.29 8.44 29.18
N ALA A 49 2.12 9.08 29.21
CA ALA A 49 1.38 9.50 28.02
C ALA A 49 2.22 10.43 27.12
N MET A 50 3.02 11.30 27.73
CA MET A 50 3.89 12.25 27.03
C MET A 50 5.17 11.62 26.45
N GLN A 51 5.44 10.33 26.72
CA GLN A 51 6.58 9.61 26.11
C GLN A 51 6.32 9.19 24.66
N ARG A 52 5.13 9.37 24.14
CA ARG A 52 4.83 9.11 22.73
C ARG A 52 5.78 9.91 21.83
N ASP A 53 6.40 9.24 20.88
CA ASP A 53 7.39 9.84 19.98
C ASP A 53 6.82 11.00 19.15
N ASP A 54 5.56 10.92 18.74
CA ASP A 54 4.88 11.98 18.02
C ASP A 54 4.65 13.23 18.88
N PHE A 55 4.28 13.06 20.14
CA PHE A 55 4.11 14.17 21.09
C PHE A 55 5.45 14.83 21.39
N ARG A 56 6.47 14.03 21.68
CA ARG A 56 7.82 14.54 21.98
C ARG A 56 8.38 15.35 20.81
N LYS A 57 8.34 14.81 19.59
CA LYS A 57 8.77 15.51 18.38
C LYS A 57 8.02 16.81 18.12
N ARG A 58 6.71 16.83 18.37
CA ARG A 58 5.90 18.05 18.21
C ARG A 58 6.28 19.10 19.22
N ILE A 59 6.46 18.74 20.49
CA ILE A 59 6.89 19.66 21.54
C ILE A 59 8.29 20.22 21.26
N GLU A 60 9.25 19.38 20.88
CA GLU A 60 10.60 19.78 20.48
C GLU A 60 10.59 20.77 19.30
N ASN A 61 9.65 20.61 18.37
CA ASN A 61 9.45 21.51 17.24
C ASN A 61 8.57 22.74 17.55
N GLY A 62 8.21 22.95 18.80
CA GLY A 62 7.36 24.08 19.22
C GLY A 62 5.89 23.96 18.83
N SER A 63 5.43 22.78 18.43
CA SER A 63 4.04 22.51 18.07
C SER A 63 3.24 22.06 19.28
N ALA A 64 2.00 22.54 19.40
CA ALA A 64 1.13 22.20 20.53
C ALA A 64 0.63 20.75 20.47
N VAL A 65 0.50 20.12 21.65
CA VAL A 65 -0.26 18.89 21.87
C VAL A 65 -1.48 19.27 22.71
N SER A 66 -2.68 18.95 22.24
CA SER A 66 -3.90 19.29 22.97
C SER A 66 -4.17 18.29 24.10
N LEU A 67 -4.88 18.75 25.14
CA LEU A 67 -5.32 17.86 26.22
C LEU A 67 -6.21 16.71 25.67
N ALA A 68 -7.03 16.99 24.67
CA ALA A 68 -7.87 15.98 24.05
C ALA A 68 -7.06 14.84 23.41
N GLU A 69 -5.91 15.14 22.80
CA GLU A 69 -5.01 14.12 22.25
C GLU A 69 -4.37 13.26 23.35
N VAL A 70 -4.05 13.86 24.49
CA VAL A 70 -3.53 13.12 25.66
C VAL A 70 -4.62 12.23 26.26
N CYS A 71 -5.86 12.73 26.35
CA CYS A 71 -6.99 11.98 26.88
C CYS A 71 -7.50 10.86 25.95
N TYR A 72 -7.04 10.80 24.70
CA TYR A 72 -7.47 9.76 23.74
C TYR A 72 -7.26 8.34 24.28
N SER A 73 -6.12 8.07 24.88
CA SER A 73 -5.78 6.77 25.46
C SER A 73 -6.64 6.40 26.67
N VAL A 74 -7.14 7.41 27.41
CA VAL A 74 -8.11 7.19 28.49
C VAL A 74 -9.43 6.65 27.94
N LEU A 75 -9.91 7.26 26.85
CA LEU A 75 -11.14 6.81 26.18
C LEU A 75 -10.98 5.40 25.61
N MET A 76 -9.80 5.12 25.05
CA MET A 76 -9.47 3.77 24.57
C MET A 76 -9.46 2.75 25.73
N GLY A 77 -8.94 3.12 26.90
CA GLY A 77 -9.00 2.29 28.10
C GLY A 77 -10.43 2.03 28.59
N LEU A 78 -11.32 3.01 28.49
CA LEU A 78 -12.75 2.82 28.78
C LEU A 78 -13.39 1.85 27.78
N ASP A 79 -12.97 1.86 26.52
CA ASP A 79 -13.42 0.88 25.52
C ASP A 79 -13.02 -0.54 25.92
N SER A 80 -11.75 -0.76 26.32
CA SER A 80 -11.27 -2.05 26.82
C SER A 80 -12.04 -2.54 28.04
N VAL A 81 -12.33 -1.63 29.00
CA VAL A 81 -13.13 -1.94 30.20
C VAL A 81 -14.56 -2.32 29.82
N ALA A 82 -15.22 -1.54 28.96
CA ALA A 82 -16.61 -1.77 28.55
C ALA A 82 -16.78 -3.07 27.76
N LEU A 83 -15.78 -3.44 26.99
CA LEU A 83 -15.75 -4.68 26.22
C LEU A 83 -15.32 -5.88 27.05
N ASN A 84 -14.77 -5.68 28.26
CA ASN A 84 -14.10 -6.70 29.04
C ASN A 84 -13.10 -7.48 28.19
N CYS A 85 -12.18 -6.73 27.56
CA CYS A 85 -11.33 -7.20 26.50
C CYS A 85 -10.27 -8.18 27.01
N ASP A 86 -10.18 -9.39 26.43
CA ASP A 86 -9.12 -10.35 26.73
C ASP A 86 -7.87 -10.13 25.89
N VAL A 87 -8.05 -9.77 24.63
CA VAL A 87 -6.96 -9.56 23.65
C VAL A 87 -7.31 -8.35 22.76
N GLU A 88 -6.43 -7.36 22.71
CA GLU A 88 -6.53 -6.24 21.78
C GLU A 88 -5.45 -6.32 20.71
N ILE A 89 -5.81 -6.04 19.45
CA ILE A 89 -4.91 -6.13 18.29
C ILE A 89 -4.68 -4.75 17.71
N GLY A 90 -3.43 -4.38 17.50
CA GLY A 90 -3.08 -3.11 16.85
C GLY A 90 -1.65 -3.03 16.38
N GLY A 91 -1.28 -1.91 15.75
CA GLY A 91 0.09 -1.66 15.35
C GLY A 91 1.01 -1.35 16.53
N ILE A 92 2.31 -1.62 16.37
CA ILE A 92 3.32 -1.34 17.41
C ILE A 92 3.37 0.16 17.79
N ASP A 93 2.88 1.06 16.92
CA ASP A 93 2.75 2.48 17.21
C ASP A 93 1.67 2.79 18.29
N GLN A 94 0.81 1.81 18.62
CA GLN A 94 -0.18 1.89 19.69
C GLN A 94 0.31 1.36 21.05
N LEU A 95 1.58 0.94 21.17
CA LEU A 95 2.14 0.31 22.37
C LEU A 95 1.83 1.08 23.66
N LEU A 96 2.06 2.39 23.66
CA LEU A 96 1.82 3.22 24.84
C LEU A 96 0.33 3.37 25.15
N ASN A 97 -0.52 3.40 24.13
CA ASN A 97 -1.97 3.43 24.34
C ASN A 97 -2.44 2.12 24.98
N PHE A 98 -1.99 0.96 24.50
CA PHE A 98 -2.31 -0.34 25.10
C PHE A 98 -1.83 -0.48 26.55
N GLN A 99 -0.66 0.06 26.88
CA GLN A 99 -0.21 0.08 28.28
C GLN A 99 -1.18 0.88 29.17
N GLN A 100 -1.68 2.00 28.67
CA GLN A 100 -2.66 2.81 29.39
C GLN A 100 -4.04 2.13 29.48
N CYS A 101 -4.47 1.41 28.43
CA CYS A 101 -5.69 0.59 28.49
C CYS A 101 -5.58 -0.45 29.62
N ARG A 102 -4.46 -1.13 29.73
CA ARG A 102 -4.18 -2.09 30.79
C ARG A 102 -4.21 -1.45 32.20
N ASP A 103 -3.62 -0.25 32.34
CA ASP A 103 -3.67 0.50 33.59
C ASP A 103 -5.11 0.86 33.98
N VAL A 104 -5.95 1.27 33.01
CA VAL A 104 -7.38 1.56 33.22
C VAL A 104 -8.16 0.30 33.60
N MET A 105 -7.95 -0.82 32.90
CA MET A 105 -8.59 -2.11 33.24
C MET A 105 -8.24 -2.54 34.66
N LYS A 106 -6.96 -2.49 35.01
CA LYS A 106 -6.47 -2.82 36.36
C LYS A 106 -7.07 -1.90 37.42
N GLY A 107 -7.14 -0.59 37.17
CA GLY A 107 -7.77 0.37 38.05
C GLY A 107 -9.26 0.09 38.27
N ASN A 108 -9.94 -0.49 37.30
CA ASN A 108 -11.33 -0.96 37.38
C ASN A 108 -11.47 -2.39 37.97
N GLY A 109 -10.39 -3.01 38.46
CA GLY A 109 -10.43 -4.36 39.02
C GLY A 109 -10.61 -5.47 38.02
N GLN A 110 -10.38 -5.22 36.74
CA GLN A 110 -10.41 -6.23 35.67
C GLN A 110 -9.02 -6.85 35.44
N ILE A 111 -9.00 -8.02 34.83
CA ILE A 111 -7.77 -8.65 34.31
C ILE A 111 -7.32 -7.83 33.10
N GLU A 112 -6.03 -7.50 33.07
CA GLU A 112 -5.45 -6.72 31.98
C GLU A 112 -5.44 -7.52 30.68
N GLU A 113 -5.82 -6.89 29.58
CA GLU A 113 -5.79 -7.48 28.24
C GLU A 113 -4.38 -7.86 27.77
N ILE A 114 -4.30 -8.77 26.83
CA ILE A 114 -3.09 -9.09 26.08
C ILE A 114 -3.05 -8.24 24.83
N ALA A 115 -2.03 -7.39 24.69
CA ALA A 115 -1.81 -6.61 23.49
C ALA A 115 -1.08 -7.43 22.41
N LEU A 116 -1.76 -7.75 21.32
CA LEU A 116 -1.16 -8.39 20.16
C LEU A 116 -0.77 -7.32 19.12
N MET A 117 0.54 -7.12 18.96
CA MET A 117 1.05 -6.03 18.12
C MET A 117 1.53 -6.50 16.77
N THR A 118 1.08 -5.81 15.72
CA THR A 118 1.57 -6.00 14.37
C THR A 118 2.68 -5.00 14.06
N PRO A 119 3.67 -5.36 13.23
CA PRO A 119 4.65 -4.41 12.73
C PRO A 119 3.98 -3.33 11.86
N ILE A 120 4.61 -2.15 11.80
CA ILE A 120 4.18 -1.12 10.86
C ILE A 120 4.67 -1.48 9.46
N LEU A 121 3.75 -1.47 8.51
CA LEU A 121 4.08 -1.68 7.11
C LEU A 121 4.48 -0.34 6.47
N GLU A 122 5.65 -0.33 5.85
CA GLU A 122 6.13 0.82 5.06
C GLU A 122 5.29 0.94 3.78
N GLY A 123 5.04 2.17 3.33
CA GLY A 123 4.32 2.42 2.09
C GLY A 123 5.14 2.09 0.84
N THR A 124 4.48 2.04 -0.30
CA THR A 124 5.07 1.66 -1.60
C THR A 124 6.18 2.60 -2.09
N SER A 125 6.30 3.80 -1.52
CA SER A 125 7.36 4.76 -1.85
C SER A 125 8.76 4.32 -1.42
N GLY A 126 8.86 3.41 -0.45
CA GLY A 126 10.14 2.90 0.06
C GLY A 126 11.03 3.98 0.69
N ASP A 127 10.43 4.99 1.30
CA ASP A 127 11.10 6.13 1.92
C ASP A 127 11.11 6.07 3.47
N GLY A 128 10.79 4.90 4.03
CA GLY A 128 10.73 4.66 5.47
C GLY A 128 9.43 5.15 6.14
N ARG A 129 8.54 5.85 5.41
CA ARG A 129 7.27 6.28 5.97
C ARG A 129 6.25 5.15 5.98
N LYS A 130 5.46 5.11 7.06
CA LYS A 130 4.37 4.14 7.17
C LYS A 130 3.38 4.27 6.00
N MET A 131 2.76 3.17 5.64
CA MET A 131 1.69 3.15 4.65
C MET A 131 0.52 4.05 5.11
N SER A 132 0.11 4.99 4.25
CA SER A 132 -0.98 5.92 4.56
C SER A 132 -1.63 6.46 3.28
N LYS A 133 -2.95 6.61 3.30
CA LYS A 133 -3.69 7.27 2.20
C LYS A 133 -3.24 8.71 2.00
N SER A 134 -2.96 9.44 3.08
CA SER A 134 -2.52 10.85 3.02
C SER A 134 -1.15 11.04 2.37
N TYR A 135 -0.31 10.02 2.37
CA TYR A 135 0.99 10.04 1.69
C TYR A 135 0.93 9.52 0.24
N GLY A 136 -0.23 9.02 -0.21
CA GLY A 136 -0.36 8.45 -1.54
C GLY A 136 0.45 7.17 -1.77
N ASN A 137 0.96 6.55 -0.72
CA ASN A 137 1.84 5.38 -0.73
C ASN A 137 1.14 4.09 -0.28
N ALA A 138 -0.18 4.09 -0.23
CA ALA A 138 -0.97 2.96 0.23
C ALA A 138 -1.45 2.07 -0.93
N ILE A 139 -1.56 0.77 -0.63
CA ILE A 139 -2.30 -0.19 -1.44
C ILE A 139 -3.64 -0.39 -0.75
N ALA A 140 -4.72 0.14 -1.35
CA ALA A 140 -6.03 0.07 -0.72
C ALA A 140 -6.73 -1.27 -1.01
N VAL A 141 -7.53 -1.70 -0.03
CA VAL A 141 -8.24 -2.99 -0.10
C VAL A 141 -9.25 -3.02 -1.26
N LEU A 142 -9.95 -1.92 -1.53
CA LEU A 142 -10.99 -1.84 -2.56
C LEU A 142 -10.48 -1.41 -3.95
N GLU A 143 -9.17 -1.31 -4.16
CA GLU A 143 -8.62 -0.98 -5.48
C GLU A 143 -8.82 -2.13 -6.50
N ASP A 144 -8.77 -1.77 -7.77
CA ASP A 144 -8.78 -2.74 -8.86
C ASP A 144 -7.62 -3.73 -8.74
N PRO A 145 -7.82 -5.03 -9.02
CA PRO A 145 -6.77 -6.05 -8.94
C PRO A 145 -5.50 -5.73 -9.74
N ASN A 146 -5.62 -5.14 -10.93
CA ASN A 146 -4.47 -4.81 -11.78
C ASN A 146 -3.70 -3.59 -11.24
N GLU A 147 -4.41 -2.61 -10.66
CA GLU A 147 -3.78 -1.46 -10.00
C GLU A 147 -3.02 -1.89 -8.76
N LYS A 148 -3.61 -2.74 -7.92
CA LYS A 148 -2.92 -3.35 -6.77
C LYS A 148 -1.67 -4.09 -7.19
N PHE A 149 -1.79 -4.96 -8.21
CA PHE A 149 -0.67 -5.70 -8.75
C PHE A 149 0.47 -4.75 -9.18
N GLY A 150 0.13 -3.70 -9.91
CA GLY A 150 1.09 -2.67 -10.33
C GLY A 150 1.78 -1.96 -9.15
N LYS A 151 1.05 -1.68 -8.07
CA LYS A 151 1.61 -1.08 -6.86
C LYS A 151 2.58 -2.03 -6.14
N PHE A 152 2.27 -3.32 -6.03
CA PHE A 152 3.22 -4.31 -5.50
C PHE A 152 4.48 -4.43 -6.37
N MET A 153 4.34 -4.32 -7.69
CA MET A 153 5.49 -4.32 -8.58
C MET A 153 6.39 -3.08 -8.44
N SER A 154 5.86 -1.99 -7.87
CA SER A 154 6.60 -0.72 -7.66
C SER A 154 7.37 -0.65 -6.34
N ILE A 155 7.14 -1.55 -5.39
CA ILE A 155 7.88 -1.56 -4.10
C ILE A 155 9.37 -1.84 -4.32
N LYS A 156 10.21 -1.42 -3.37
CA LYS A 156 11.63 -1.76 -3.39
C LYS A 156 11.86 -3.24 -3.05
N ASP A 157 13.03 -3.76 -3.43
CA ASP A 157 13.34 -5.19 -3.19
C ASP A 157 13.42 -5.50 -1.69
N GLU A 158 13.92 -4.57 -0.88
CA GLU A 158 14.01 -4.70 0.59
C GLU A 158 12.63 -4.79 1.27
N GLN A 159 11.56 -4.32 0.59
CA GLN A 159 10.19 -4.37 1.12
C GLN A 159 9.49 -5.70 0.85
N ILE A 160 10.00 -6.53 -0.05
CA ILE A 160 9.33 -7.78 -0.47
C ILE A 160 9.11 -8.70 0.74
N LEU A 161 10.16 -9.00 1.49
CA LEU A 161 10.07 -9.91 2.64
C LEU A 161 9.17 -9.37 3.77
N PRO A 162 9.29 -8.09 4.20
CA PRO A 162 8.35 -7.48 5.14
C PRO A 162 6.89 -7.61 4.73
N TYR A 163 6.59 -7.40 3.45
CA TYR A 163 5.23 -7.53 2.94
C TYR A 163 4.74 -8.98 2.99
N PHE A 164 5.54 -9.95 2.55
CA PHE A 164 5.17 -11.36 2.66
C PHE A 164 4.88 -11.75 4.12
N ARG A 165 5.70 -11.30 5.06
CA ARG A 165 5.51 -11.59 6.50
C ARG A 165 4.21 -11.01 7.07
N CYS A 166 3.66 -9.95 6.48
CA CYS A 166 2.36 -9.41 6.90
C CYS A 166 1.18 -10.26 6.43
N PHE A 167 1.34 -11.02 5.34
CA PHE A 167 0.21 -11.72 4.69
C PHE A 167 0.30 -13.25 4.74
N ALA A 168 1.46 -13.81 5.08
CA ALA A 168 1.66 -15.25 5.12
C ALA A 168 2.28 -15.71 6.44
N PHE A 169 1.68 -16.74 7.02
CA PHE A 169 2.32 -17.45 8.12
C PHE A 169 3.43 -18.34 7.53
N MET A 170 4.66 -18.11 7.95
CA MET A 170 5.83 -18.84 7.49
C MET A 170 6.65 -19.31 8.67
N ASN A 171 7.09 -20.57 8.63
CA ASN A 171 8.10 -21.07 9.55
C ASN A 171 9.51 -20.57 9.15
N ASN A 172 10.52 -20.84 9.99
CA ASN A 172 11.88 -20.36 9.76
C ASN A 172 12.53 -20.92 8.48
N HIS A 173 12.17 -22.12 8.06
CA HIS A 173 12.67 -22.74 6.83
C HIS A 173 12.08 -22.05 5.61
N GLU A 174 10.77 -21.91 5.54
CA GLU A 174 10.05 -21.22 4.46
C GLU A 174 10.51 -19.77 4.31
N LYS A 175 10.80 -19.12 5.45
CA LYS A 175 11.36 -17.77 5.43
C LYS A 175 12.74 -17.74 4.79
N ALA A 176 13.64 -18.67 5.14
CA ALA A 176 14.99 -18.72 4.57
C ALA A 176 14.95 -19.05 3.07
N GLU A 177 14.06 -19.93 2.63
CA GLU A 177 13.85 -20.23 1.21
C GLU A 177 13.34 -19.00 0.45
N LEU A 178 12.38 -18.27 1.02
CA LEU A 178 11.86 -17.05 0.44
C LEU A 178 12.94 -15.96 0.36
N GLU A 179 13.76 -15.78 1.40
CA GLU A 179 14.87 -14.83 1.38
C GLU A 179 15.86 -15.15 0.26
N ASN A 180 16.24 -16.42 0.08
CA ASN A 180 17.10 -16.84 -1.01
C ASN A 180 16.46 -16.57 -2.38
N PHE A 181 15.18 -16.92 -2.54
CA PHE A 181 14.45 -16.67 -3.78
C PHE A 181 14.34 -15.18 -4.12
N ILE A 182 14.09 -14.31 -3.12
CA ILE A 182 14.07 -12.85 -3.29
C ILE A 182 15.41 -12.33 -3.78
N ASN A 183 16.51 -12.81 -3.18
CA ASN A 183 17.87 -12.40 -3.55
C ASN A 183 18.23 -12.81 -4.99
N GLU A 184 17.82 -14.00 -5.42
CA GLU A 184 18.08 -14.51 -6.76
C GLU A 184 17.17 -13.88 -7.82
N ASN A 185 15.89 -13.70 -7.50
CA ASN A 185 14.83 -13.32 -8.45
C ASN A 185 13.85 -12.30 -7.88
N PRO A 186 14.27 -11.06 -7.50
CA PRO A 186 13.41 -10.10 -6.82
C PRO A 186 12.19 -9.70 -7.65
N PHE A 187 12.31 -9.62 -8.97
CA PHE A 187 11.20 -9.30 -9.86
C PHE A 187 10.12 -10.38 -9.86
N GLU A 188 10.52 -11.65 -9.86
CA GLU A 188 9.58 -12.77 -9.79
C GLU A 188 8.95 -12.88 -8.40
N ALA A 189 9.72 -12.61 -7.34
CA ALA A 189 9.21 -12.55 -5.97
C ALA A 189 8.14 -11.46 -5.79
N LYS A 190 8.32 -10.28 -6.41
CA LYS A 190 7.27 -9.25 -6.44
C LYS A 190 6.00 -9.73 -7.15
N LYS A 191 6.12 -10.42 -8.27
CA LYS A 191 4.96 -10.99 -8.98
C LYS A 191 4.22 -12.02 -8.14
N GLN A 192 4.96 -12.88 -7.43
CA GLN A 192 4.34 -13.84 -6.50
C GLN A 192 3.62 -13.14 -5.35
N LEU A 193 4.26 -12.15 -4.71
CA LEU A 193 3.65 -11.35 -3.66
C LEU A 193 2.36 -10.67 -4.14
N ALA A 194 2.41 -10.03 -5.31
CA ALA A 194 1.26 -9.33 -5.90
C ALA A 194 0.11 -10.31 -6.20
N SER A 195 0.42 -11.46 -6.83
CA SER A 195 -0.58 -12.49 -7.12
C SER A 195 -1.20 -13.05 -5.85
N TYR A 196 -0.37 -13.37 -4.85
CA TYR A 196 -0.83 -13.88 -3.57
C TYR A 196 -1.78 -12.93 -2.86
N PHE A 197 -1.41 -11.64 -2.78
CA PHE A 197 -2.23 -10.63 -2.12
C PHE A 197 -3.57 -10.40 -2.84
N VAL A 198 -3.56 -10.29 -4.17
CA VAL A 198 -4.78 -10.12 -4.98
C VAL A 198 -5.69 -11.33 -4.81
N SER A 199 -5.13 -12.55 -4.82
CA SER A 199 -5.89 -13.80 -4.62
C SER A 199 -6.48 -13.91 -3.23
N LEU A 200 -5.70 -13.59 -2.19
CA LEU A 200 -6.12 -13.64 -0.78
C LEU A 200 -7.32 -12.71 -0.56
N GLN A 201 -7.23 -11.51 -1.07
CA GLN A 201 -8.28 -10.50 -0.92
C GLN A 201 -9.55 -10.85 -1.68
N ALA A 202 -9.42 -11.37 -2.90
CA ALA A 202 -10.57 -11.82 -3.70
C ALA A 202 -11.16 -13.14 -3.20
N LYS A 203 -10.48 -13.85 -2.28
CA LYS A 203 -10.78 -15.25 -1.90
C LYS A 203 -10.85 -16.18 -3.14
N ASP A 204 -10.09 -15.83 -4.17
CA ASP A 204 -10.07 -16.52 -5.46
C ASP A 204 -8.66 -16.46 -6.07
N ILE A 205 -7.99 -17.61 -6.15
CA ILE A 205 -6.63 -17.71 -6.68
C ILE A 205 -6.53 -17.25 -8.14
N THR A 206 -7.59 -17.39 -8.91
CA THR A 206 -7.60 -17.03 -10.34
C THR A 206 -7.49 -15.52 -10.56
N GLN A 207 -7.86 -14.68 -9.60
CA GLN A 207 -7.75 -13.23 -9.71
C GLN A 207 -6.30 -12.76 -9.68
N GLY A 208 -5.47 -13.35 -8.83
CA GLY A 208 -4.04 -13.07 -8.81
C GLY A 208 -3.33 -13.50 -10.09
N GLU A 209 -3.70 -14.67 -10.63
CA GLU A 209 -3.17 -15.17 -11.91
C GLU A 209 -3.58 -14.27 -13.08
N LYS A 210 -4.84 -13.83 -13.13
CA LYS A 210 -5.32 -12.89 -14.16
C LYS A 210 -4.61 -11.54 -14.09
N ALA A 211 -4.45 -10.97 -12.89
CA ALA A 211 -3.74 -9.71 -12.70
C ALA A 211 -2.25 -9.84 -13.10
N ARG A 212 -1.63 -10.98 -12.80
CA ARG A 212 -0.26 -11.30 -13.24
C ARG A 212 -0.16 -11.38 -14.76
N ALA A 213 -1.04 -12.14 -15.40
CA ALA A 213 -1.06 -12.29 -16.85
C ALA A 213 -1.26 -10.94 -17.55
N GLU A 214 -2.16 -10.10 -17.03
CA GLU A 214 -2.41 -8.76 -17.57
C GLU A 214 -1.19 -7.85 -17.39
N PHE A 215 -0.52 -7.91 -16.23
CA PHE A 215 0.73 -7.19 -16.00
C PHE A 215 1.83 -7.64 -16.95
N GLU A 216 2.00 -8.96 -17.11
CA GLU A 216 2.99 -9.54 -18.03
C GLU A 216 2.67 -9.16 -19.48
N ARG A 217 1.40 -9.17 -19.87
CA ARG A 217 0.96 -8.70 -21.19
C ARG A 217 1.35 -7.23 -21.43
N LYS A 218 1.11 -6.34 -20.44
CA LYS A 218 1.40 -4.90 -20.58
C LYS A 218 2.89 -4.55 -20.53
N PHE A 219 3.66 -5.30 -19.76
CA PHE A 219 5.05 -4.92 -19.43
C PHE A 219 6.12 -5.91 -19.91
N SER A 220 5.75 -7.09 -20.40
CA SER A 220 6.72 -8.01 -21.00
C SER A 220 7.04 -7.63 -22.43
N LYS A 221 8.33 -7.58 -22.74
CA LYS A 221 8.89 -7.23 -24.05
C LYS A 221 8.37 -8.10 -25.21
N LYS A 222 7.63 -9.20 -24.93
CA LYS A 222 7.18 -10.18 -25.92
C LYS A 222 5.68 -10.13 -26.27
N ALA A 223 4.86 -9.33 -25.57
CA ALA A 223 3.41 -9.38 -25.75
C ALA A 223 2.74 -8.00 -25.69
N ILE A 224 3.26 -7.04 -26.43
CA ILE A 224 2.47 -5.85 -26.78
C ILE A 224 1.59 -6.29 -27.94
N ASN A 225 0.29 -6.52 -27.66
CA ASN A 225 -0.67 -6.82 -28.71
C ASN A 225 -0.82 -5.63 -29.64
N VAL A 226 -1.19 -5.89 -30.90
CA VAL A 226 -1.46 -4.85 -31.89
C VAL A 226 -2.51 -3.85 -31.37
N GLU A 227 -3.46 -4.32 -30.57
CA GLU A 227 -4.53 -3.52 -29.96
C GLU A 227 -4.05 -2.50 -28.94
N ASP A 228 -2.87 -2.68 -28.36
CA ASP A 228 -2.28 -1.74 -27.38
C ASP A 228 -1.41 -0.67 -28.06
N CYS A 229 -1.17 -0.78 -29.36
CA CYS A 229 -0.33 0.12 -30.13
C CYS A 229 -1.17 1.16 -30.89
N ILE A 230 -0.70 2.39 -30.89
CA ILE A 230 -1.25 3.42 -31.78
C ILE A 230 -0.80 3.11 -33.20
N GLU A 231 -1.74 2.83 -34.09
CA GLU A 231 -1.41 2.60 -35.49
C GLU A 231 -1.10 3.89 -36.21
N ILE A 232 0.04 3.94 -36.89
CA ILE A 232 0.46 5.11 -37.68
C ILE A 232 0.91 4.63 -39.07
N LYS A 233 0.30 5.18 -40.08
CA LYS A 233 0.69 4.90 -41.48
C LYS A 233 2.00 5.59 -41.83
N LEU A 234 2.89 4.80 -42.47
CA LEU A 234 4.14 5.31 -43.02
C LEU A 234 3.91 5.90 -44.41
N GLU A 235 4.65 6.95 -44.73
CA GLU A 235 4.81 7.52 -46.07
C GLU A 235 6.23 7.25 -46.56
N ASP A 236 6.44 7.26 -47.88
CA ASP A 236 7.66 6.76 -48.51
C ASP A 236 9.00 7.34 -48.02
N GLU A 237 8.99 8.59 -47.53
CA GLU A 237 10.20 9.27 -47.09
C GLU A 237 10.22 9.55 -45.57
N ASP A 238 9.34 8.89 -44.81
CA ASP A 238 9.26 9.10 -43.35
C ASP A 238 10.51 8.63 -42.63
N THR A 239 11.06 9.49 -41.81
CA THR A 239 11.98 9.12 -40.73
C THR A 239 11.19 8.87 -39.43
N TYR A 240 11.80 8.19 -38.47
CA TYR A 240 11.15 8.00 -37.16
C TYR A 240 10.73 9.31 -36.50
N TYR A 241 11.48 10.38 -36.69
CA TYR A 241 11.12 11.69 -36.18
C TYR A 241 9.92 12.31 -36.91
N THR A 242 9.92 12.27 -38.25
CA THR A 242 8.85 12.90 -39.05
C THR A 242 7.51 12.24 -38.81
N VAL A 243 7.45 10.91 -38.80
CA VAL A 243 6.21 10.16 -38.58
C VAL A 243 5.66 10.36 -37.18
N LEU A 244 6.50 10.31 -36.14
CA LEU A 244 6.06 10.54 -34.77
C LEU A 244 5.66 12.00 -34.49
N SER A 245 6.34 12.97 -35.13
CA SER A 245 5.98 14.38 -35.06
C SER A 245 4.62 14.64 -35.72
N ARG A 246 4.36 14.02 -36.88
CA ARG A 246 3.09 14.09 -37.60
C ARG A 246 1.93 13.51 -36.78
N ALA A 247 2.18 12.44 -36.04
CA ALA A 247 1.20 11.80 -35.19
C ALA A 247 0.79 12.62 -33.94
N LYS A 248 1.53 13.68 -33.59
CA LYS A 248 1.23 14.62 -32.48
C LYS A 248 1.00 13.94 -31.13
N LEU A 249 1.67 12.81 -30.86
CA LEU A 249 1.53 12.07 -29.59
C LEU A 249 2.13 12.81 -28.39
N MET A 250 3.05 13.73 -28.67
CA MET A 250 3.68 14.64 -27.71
C MET A 250 4.17 15.90 -28.41
N SER A 251 4.66 16.88 -27.66
CA SER A 251 5.28 18.07 -28.27
C SER A 251 6.59 17.73 -28.98
N ASN A 252 6.95 18.48 -30.02
CA ASN A 252 8.20 18.27 -30.75
C ASN A 252 9.45 18.39 -29.86
N SER A 253 9.39 19.22 -28.81
CA SER A 253 10.47 19.38 -27.84
C SER A 253 10.62 18.13 -26.96
N GLU A 254 9.52 17.50 -26.56
CA GLU A 254 9.54 16.23 -25.81
C GLU A 254 10.02 15.09 -26.69
N LEU A 255 9.55 15.02 -27.93
CA LEU A 255 9.97 13.99 -28.87
C LEU A 255 11.49 14.05 -29.14
N ARG A 256 12.07 15.24 -29.30
CA ARG A 256 13.53 15.42 -29.44
C ARG A 256 14.27 14.89 -28.22
N ARG A 257 13.80 15.25 -27.00
CA ARG A 257 14.38 14.72 -25.74
C ARG A 257 14.28 13.21 -25.62
N MET A 258 13.21 12.59 -26.14
CA MET A 258 13.08 11.14 -26.14
C MET A 258 14.13 10.47 -27.04
N PHE A 259 14.44 11.04 -28.21
CA PHE A 259 15.51 10.53 -29.07
C PHE A 259 16.90 10.76 -28.45
N GLU A 260 17.18 11.96 -27.94
CA GLU A 260 18.44 12.30 -27.26
C GLU A 260 18.70 11.42 -26.02
N GLY A 261 17.65 11.08 -25.29
CA GLY A 261 17.70 10.19 -24.14
C GLY A 261 17.67 8.70 -24.45
N ASN A 262 17.80 8.27 -25.72
CA ASN A 262 17.74 6.88 -26.18
C ASN A 262 16.46 6.15 -25.76
N ALA A 263 15.35 6.89 -25.64
CA ALA A 263 14.07 6.37 -25.14
C ALA A 263 13.14 5.89 -26.28
N VAL A 264 13.54 6.04 -27.53
CA VAL A 264 12.81 5.49 -28.71
C VAL A 264 13.49 4.20 -29.11
N ARG A 265 12.77 3.08 -29.02
CA ARG A 265 13.33 1.74 -29.23
C ARG A 265 12.41 0.86 -30.04
N ASP A 266 12.98 0.05 -30.90
CA ASP A 266 12.32 -1.10 -31.48
C ASP A 266 11.95 -2.12 -30.40
N ILE A 267 10.72 -2.65 -30.45
CA ILE A 267 10.22 -3.57 -29.41
C ILE A 267 10.74 -5.00 -29.62
N GLU A 268 10.93 -5.41 -30.87
CA GLU A 268 11.31 -6.78 -31.18
C GLU A 268 12.78 -7.08 -30.84
N ASN A 269 13.67 -6.17 -31.22
CA ASN A 269 15.11 -6.36 -31.03
C ASN A 269 15.71 -5.49 -29.92
N GLY A 270 14.96 -4.53 -29.35
CA GLY A 270 15.37 -3.63 -28.29
C GLY A 270 16.36 -2.54 -28.70
N CYS A 271 16.66 -2.40 -30.00
CA CYS A 271 17.58 -1.42 -30.51
C CYS A 271 17.09 0.01 -30.32
N VAL A 272 17.99 0.93 -30.03
CA VAL A 272 17.71 2.37 -30.02
C VAL A 272 17.55 2.86 -31.46
N LEU A 273 16.46 3.56 -31.71
CA LEU A 273 16.17 4.13 -33.03
C LEU A 273 16.68 5.56 -33.14
N ASN A 274 17.35 5.85 -34.24
CA ASN A 274 17.82 7.21 -34.51
C ASN A 274 16.71 8.01 -35.20
N LYS A 275 16.57 9.28 -34.82
CA LYS A 275 15.54 10.19 -35.32
C LYS A 275 15.55 10.39 -36.84
N ASP A 276 16.77 10.37 -37.45
CA ASP A 276 16.99 10.64 -38.87
C ASP A 276 17.01 9.38 -39.74
N THR A 277 16.85 8.20 -39.12
CA THR A 277 16.77 6.92 -39.85
C THR A 277 15.39 6.76 -40.46
N LYS A 278 15.31 6.23 -41.68
CA LYS A 278 14.06 5.90 -42.37
C LYS A 278 13.22 4.94 -41.50
N ALA A 279 11.97 5.27 -41.30
CA ALA A 279 11.06 4.44 -40.52
C ALA A 279 10.69 3.17 -41.29
N ASN A 280 10.65 2.05 -40.57
CA ASN A 280 10.26 0.75 -41.10
C ASN A 280 8.98 0.25 -40.46
N PHE A 281 8.24 -0.61 -41.09
CA PHE A 281 7.11 -1.34 -40.50
C PHE A 281 7.56 -2.10 -39.27
N GLY A 282 6.73 -2.03 -38.22
CA GLY A 282 7.03 -2.70 -36.96
C GLY A 282 6.58 -1.93 -35.74
N LYS A 283 6.83 -2.48 -34.58
CA LYS A 283 6.40 -1.92 -33.31
C LYS A 283 7.54 -1.22 -32.59
N ILE A 284 7.31 0.01 -32.19
CA ILE A 284 8.28 0.80 -31.43
C ILE A 284 7.70 1.26 -30.09
N ARG A 285 8.59 1.51 -29.15
CA ARG A 285 8.26 2.15 -27.89
C ARG A 285 8.87 3.55 -27.82
N VAL A 286 8.06 4.55 -27.48
CA VAL A 286 8.49 5.93 -27.24
C VAL A 286 8.35 6.25 -25.77
N GLY A 287 9.47 6.39 -25.07
CA GLY A 287 9.50 6.54 -23.63
C GLY A 287 9.04 5.29 -22.87
N LYS A 288 8.32 5.50 -21.76
CA LYS A 288 7.85 4.39 -20.91
C LYS A 288 6.44 3.91 -21.22
N LYS A 289 5.62 4.72 -21.88
CA LYS A 289 4.16 4.52 -21.93
C LYS A 289 3.55 4.50 -23.33
N ILE A 290 4.24 4.95 -24.36
CA ILE A 290 3.67 5.05 -25.70
C ILE A 290 4.22 3.93 -26.56
N PHE A 291 3.30 3.18 -27.16
CA PHE A 291 3.59 2.08 -28.07
C PHE A 291 2.95 2.40 -29.43
N VAL A 292 3.72 2.26 -30.47
CA VAL A 292 3.31 2.60 -31.86
C VAL A 292 3.55 1.39 -32.75
N ASN A 293 2.58 1.09 -33.59
CA ASN A 293 2.68 0.11 -34.67
C ASN A 293 2.67 0.85 -36.01
N PHE A 294 3.76 0.81 -36.73
CA PHE A 294 3.84 1.37 -38.07
C PHE A 294 3.26 0.39 -39.09
N VAL A 295 2.23 0.86 -39.81
CA VAL A 295 1.46 0.11 -40.82
C VAL A 295 1.47 0.83 -42.16
#